data_8239ccde630ea56722439541005f6119
#
_entry.id   8239ccde630ea56722439541005f6119
#
_cell.length_a   1.000
_cell.length_b   1.000
_cell.length_c   1.000
_cell.angle_alpha   90.00
_cell.angle_beta   90.00
_cell.angle_gamma   90.00
#
_symmetry.space_group_name_H-M   'P 1'
#
loop_
_entity.id
_entity.type
_entity.pdbx_description
1 polymer ?
#
loop_
_entity_poly.entity_id
_entity_poly.type
_entity_poly.pdbx_seq_one_letter_code
_entity_poly.pdbx_strand_id
1 'polypeptide(L)'
;MFNLSKHKTSIKTEIMAGIITFLTMAYIIVVNPVILGDAGVPFEQAFTATIIAAVVGTLFMAIFTNLPIAIAPGMGLNAYFSYSVVKAHEGMTFAIAFSAVFVAGMILILLSFTSFRTKLMEAIPENLKHAITAGIGLFIAFIGLRLTGIVTKNEANLVGLGDLHSAPVLLALAGLGITIVLMSLNVNGALFIGMLLTGIIAFFTGQLSFSNGVTSMPGLPEGIIVSNPITAVSDVINYGLYGVVFSFFLVTLFDTTGTLLGVAQQGGFMKDGKLPKAGRALLSDSFSATIGSMFGTTPSTAYIESSAGVAAGGRTGLTTVTVAVLFALAAFFGPLVSAVSGVSAITAPSLIIVGSLMMGSVRHIDWDAFDEAFPAFLVILSMPLTSSIATGIALGFISYPLMKVAKGKFRSVHPLVYVFGILFAYQLVFLPH
;
A
#
# COMPACT_ATOMS: atom_id res chain seq x y z
N MET A 1 -19.95 -23.51 2.10
CA MET A 1 -18.58 -23.04 1.82
C MET A 1 -18.00 -22.32 3.04
N PHE A 2 -18.67 -21.35 3.67
CA PHE A 2 -18.13 -20.52 4.74
C PHE A 2 -18.35 -21.04 6.18
N ASN A 3 -19.17 -22.10 6.39
CA ASN A 3 -19.44 -22.75 7.70
C ASN A 3 -19.79 -21.74 8.82
N LEU A 4 -20.78 -20.87 8.56
CA LEU A 4 -21.17 -19.76 9.46
C LEU A 4 -21.46 -20.22 10.89
N SER A 5 -22.18 -21.33 11.07
CA SER A 5 -22.50 -21.90 12.38
C SER A 5 -21.26 -22.29 13.18
N LYS A 6 -20.23 -22.86 12.50
CA LYS A 6 -18.95 -23.19 13.15
C LYS A 6 -18.19 -21.96 13.63
N HIS A 7 -18.33 -20.83 12.94
CA HIS A 7 -17.70 -19.56 13.26
C HIS A 7 -18.60 -18.66 14.14
N LYS A 8 -19.76 -19.18 14.60
CA LYS A 8 -20.72 -18.45 15.47
C LYS A 8 -21.12 -17.08 14.89
N THR A 9 -21.38 -17.02 13.58
CA THR A 9 -21.77 -15.80 12.87
C THR A 9 -23.03 -16.04 12.03
N SER A 10 -23.60 -14.98 11.48
CA SER A 10 -24.80 -15.02 10.62
C SER A 10 -24.52 -14.33 9.28
N ILE A 11 -25.33 -14.65 8.25
CA ILE A 11 -25.25 -13.99 6.93
C ILE A 11 -25.35 -12.46 7.09
N LYS A 12 -26.29 -11.99 7.90
CA LYS A 12 -26.50 -10.55 8.13
C LYS A 12 -25.23 -9.91 8.75
N THR A 13 -24.63 -10.55 9.74
CA THR A 13 -23.41 -10.05 10.40
C THR A 13 -22.25 -9.99 9.40
N GLU A 14 -22.05 -11.02 8.60
CA GLU A 14 -20.98 -11.08 7.61
C GLU A 14 -21.14 -10.01 6.50
N ILE A 15 -22.37 -9.80 6.01
CA ILE A 15 -22.64 -8.75 5.03
C ILE A 15 -22.40 -7.37 5.63
N MET A 16 -22.87 -7.10 6.85
CA MET A 16 -22.63 -5.82 7.53
C MET A 16 -21.15 -5.58 7.76
N ALA A 17 -20.42 -6.60 8.19
CA ALA A 17 -18.96 -6.55 8.34
C ALA A 17 -18.25 -6.26 7.01
N GLY A 18 -18.73 -6.85 5.91
CA GLY A 18 -18.22 -6.57 4.57
C GLY A 18 -18.48 -5.14 4.10
N ILE A 19 -19.67 -4.60 4.36
CA ILE A 19 -19.98 -3.19 4.06
C ILE A 19 -19.06 -2.26 4.86
N ILE A 20 -18.87 -2.52 6.16
CA ILE A 20 -17.97 -1.71 7.00
C ILE A 20 -16.53 -1.79 6.50
N THR A 21 -16.02 -2.98 6.18
CA THR A 21 -14.69 -3.15 5.60
C THR A 21 -14.56 -2.36 4.29
N PHE A 22 -15.54 -2.49 3.38
CA PHE A 22 -15.53 -1.76 2.12
C PHE A 22 -15.49 -0.24 2.35
N LEU A 23 -16.35 0.30 3.22
CA LEU A 23 -16.39 1.73 3.50
C LEU A 23 -15.07 2.25 4.09
N THR A 24 -14.38 1.44 4.90
CA THR A 24 -13.08 1.84 5.48
C THR A 24 -11.96 1.85 4.47
N MET A 25 -12.02 1.04 3.41
CA MET A 25 -10.97 0.92 2.40
C MET A 25 -11.35 1.49 1.02
N ALA A 26 -12.59 1.96 0.82
CA ALA A 26 -13.09 2.44 -0.48
C ALA A 26 -12.32 3.64 -1.03
N TYR A 27 -11.64 4.41 -0.17
CA TYR A 27 -10.78 5.52 -0.58
C TYR A 27 -9.71 5.11 -1.61
N ILE A 28 -9.28 3.84 -1.62
CA ILE A 28 -8.27 3.34 -2.55
C ILE A 28 -8.72 3.42 -4.01
N ILE A 29 -10.03 3.32 -4.26
CA ILE A 29 -10.62 3.41 -5.60
C ILE A 29 -10.32 4.77 -6.23
N VAL A 30 -10.25 5.81 -5.40
CA VAL A 30 -9.95 7.18 -5.82
C VAL A 30 -8.46 7.46 -5.77
N VAL A 31 -7.81 7.12 -4.66
CA VAL A 31 -6.42 7.51 -4.39
C VAL A 31 -5.42 6.75 -5.26
N ASN A 32 -5.67 5.48 -5.55
CA ASN A 32 -4.73 4.70 -6.37
C ASN A 32 -4.61 5.23 -7.81
N PRO A 33 -5.72 5.50 -8.55
CA PRO A 33 -5.63 6.12 -9.86
C PRO A 33 -4.96 7.50 -9.86
N VAL A 34 -5.14 8.30 -8.81
CA VAL A 34 -4.44 9.60 -8.66
C VAL A 34 -2.94 9.42 -8.62
N ILE A 35 -2.45 8.54 -7.75
CA ILE A 35 -1.02 8.30 -7.58
C ILE A 35 -0.40 7.69 -8.85
N LEU A 36 -1.08 6.73 -9.47
CA LEU A 36 -0.61 6.10 -10.71
C LEU A 36 -0.70 7.04 -11.92
N GLY A 37 -1.69 7.95 -11.92
CA GLY A 37 -1.79 9.04 -12.91
C GLY A 37 -0.57 9.95 -12.92
N ASP A 38 0.01 10.19 -11.75
CA ASP A 38 1.29 10.91 -11.63
C ASP A 38 2.47 10.20 -12.32
N ALA A 39 2.41 8.88 -12.46
CA ALA A 39 3.37 8.09 -13.23
C ALA A 39 3.03 8.00 -14.74
N GLY A 40 1.96 8.68 -15.17
CA GLY A 40 1.49 8.67 -16.56
C GLY A 40 0.55 7.51 -16.92
N VAL A 41 0.08 6.73 -15.95
CA VAL A 41 -0.92 5.68 -16.19
C VAL A 41 -2.27 6.36 -16.47
N PRO A 42 -2.95 6.04 -17.58
CA PRO A 42 -4.28 6.58 -17.86
C PRO A 42 -5.26 6.28 -16.71
N PHE A 43 -6.11 7.26 -16.36
CA PHE A 43 -7.04 7.13 -15.25
C PHE A 43 -7.91 5.87 -15.34
N GLU A 44 -8.55 5.66 -16.50
CA GLU A 44 -9.45 4.51 -16.72
C GLU A 44 -8.70 3.17 -16.56
N GLN A 45 -7.45 3.10 -17.01
CA GLN A 45 -6.59 1.93 -16.84
C GLN A 45 -6.30 1.67 -15.37
N ALA A 46 -5.83 2.68 -14.63
CA ALA A 46 -5.50 2.58 -13.21
C ALA A 46 -6.74 2.27 -12.37
N PHE A 47 -7.87 2.90 -12.66
CA PHE A 47 -9.16 2.70 -11.97
C PHE A 47 -9.65 1.25 -12.14
N THR A 48 -9.74 0.78 -13.38
CA THR A 48 -10.21 -0.58 -13.68
C THR A 48 -9.26 -1.64 -13.13
N ALA A 49 -7.93 -1.43 -13.27
CA ALA A 49 -6.92 -2.32 -12.71
C ALA A 49 -7.00 -2.40 -11.18
N THR A 50 -7.27 -1.28 -10.52
CA THR A 50 -7.47 -1.23 -9.05
C THR A 50 -8.62 -2.12 -8.63
N ILE A 51 -9.76 -2.01 -9.32
CA ILE A 51 -10.95 -2.81 -9.03
C ILE A 51 -10.70 -4.29 -9.31
N ILE A 52 -10.11 -4.63 -10.47
CA ILE A 52 -9.78 -6.01 -10.82
C ILE A 52 -8.87 -6.63 -9.74
N ALA A 53 -7.81 -5.96 -9.37
CA ALA A 53 -6.88 -6.46 -8.35
C ALA A 53 -7.57 -6.65 -6.99
N ALA A 54 -8.38 -5.67 -6.56
CA ALA A 54 -9.12 -5.76 -5.31
C ALA A 54 -10.15 -6.90 -5.32
N VAL A 55 -10.93 -7.04 -6.40
CA VAL A 55 -11.92 -8.11 -6.54
C VAL A 55 -11.26 -9.48 -6.55
N VAL A 56 -10.25 -9.68 -7.40
CA VAL A 56 -9.56 -10.96 -7.55
C VAL A 56 -8.86 -11.37 -6.25
N GLY A 57 -8.06 -10.48 -5.67
CA GLY A 57 -7.33 -10.77 -4.45
C GLY A 57 -8.25 -11.08 -3.27
N THR A 58 -9.32 -10.29 -3.11
CA THR A 58 -10.29 -10.45 -2.03
C THR A 58 -11.12 -11.73 -2.21
N LEU A 59 -11.51 -12.09 -3.42
CA LEU A 59 -12.18 -13.36 -3.71
C LEU A 59 -11.26 -14.57 -3.46
N PHE A 60 -9.99 -14.49 -3.86
CA PHE A 60 -9.03 -15.56 -3.56
C PHE A 60 -8.83 -15.74 -2.05
N MET A 61 -8.75 -14.64 -1.30
CA MET A 61 -8.71 -14.69 0.17
C MET A 61 -9.96 -15.38 0.72
N ALA A 62 -11.15 -15.05 0.23
CA ALA A 62 -12.41 -15.68 0.64
C ALA A 62 -12.41 -17.20 0.41
N ILE A 63 -12.00 -17.61 -0.80
CA ILE A 63 -12.13 -19.00 -1.26
C ILE A 63 -11.04 -19.89 -0.64
N PHE A 64 -9.78 -19.44 -0.69
CA PHE A 64 -8.66 -20.28 -0.28
C PHE A 64 -8.45 -20.32 1.23
N THR A 65 -8.81 -19.24 1.94
CA THR A 65 -8.53 -19.14 3.38
C THR A 65 -9.77 -19.14 4.26
N ASN A 66 -10.88 -18.62 3.75
CA ASN A 66 -12.10 -18.31 4.52
C ASN A 66 -11.83 -17.25 5.62
N LEU A 67 -10.91 -16.29 5.38
CA LEU A 67 -10.62 -15.20 6.29
C LEU A 67 -11.38 -13.92 5.87
N PRO A 68 -11.85 -13.10 6.83
CA PRO A 68 -12.51 -11.82 6.57
C PRO A 68 -11.48 -10.69 6.36
N ILE A 69 -10.48 -10.92 5.50
CA ILE A 69 -9.38 -9.97 5.22
C ILE A 69 -9.40 -9.62 3.75
N ALA A 70 -9.66 -8.36 3.43
CA ALA A 70 -9.69 -7.86 2.07
C ALA A 70 -8.27 -7.54 1.56
N ILE A 71 -8.11 -7.61 0.24
CA ILE A 71 -6.88 -7.31 -0.48
C ILE A 71 -7.17 -6.20 -1.48
N ALA A 72 -6.27 -5.22 -1.57
CA ALA A 72 -6.30 -4.18 -2.60
C ALA A 72 -4.89 -3.63 -2.84
N PRO A 73 -4.65 -2.81 -3.89
CA PRO A 73 -3.34 -2.21 -4.14
C PRO A 73 -2.78 -1.46 -2.93
N GLY A 74 -1.52 -1.74 -2.59
CA GLY A 74 -0.87 -1.20 -1.39
C GLY A 74 -0.47 0.26 -1.56
N MET A 75 -0.89 1.13 -0.63
CA MET A 75 -0.64 2.58 -0.71
C MET A 75 0.85 2.95 -0.79
N GLY A 76 1.71 2.30 0.00
CA GLY A 76 3.15 2.52 -0.02
C GLY A 76 3.78 2.11 -1.35
N LEU A 77 3.30 1.00 -1.91
CA LEU A 77 3.79 0.47 -3.18
C LEU A 77 3.38 1.34 -4.37
N ASN A 78 2.20 1.97 -4.33
CA ASN A 78 1.75 2.95 -5.33
C ASN A 78 2.66 4.17 -5.36
N ALA A 79 2.95 4.71 -4.19
CA ALA A 79 3.83 5.85 -4.04
C ALA A 79 5.27 5.52 -4.49
N TYR A 80 5.78 4.36 -4.10
CA TYR A 80 7.08 3.87 -4.55
C TYR A 80 7.13 3.73 -6.07
N PHE A 81 6.12 3.10 -6.68
CA PHE A 81 6.02 2.96 -8.13
C PHE A 81 6.09 4.31 -8.84
N SER A 82 5.24 5.25 -8.44
CA SER A 82 5.07 6.51 -9.17
C SER A 82 6.24 7.47 -8.97
N TYR A 83 6.70 7.61 -7.73
CA TYR A 83 7.67 8.67 -7.39
C TYR A 83 9.12 8.17 -7.34
N SER A 84 9.34 6.93 -6.90
CA SER A 84 10.70 6.39 -6.77
C SER A 84 11.14 5.56 -7.97
N VAL A 85 10.21 4.99 -8.75
CA VAL A 85 10.57 4.16 -9.92
C VAL A 85 10.35 4.93 -11.20
N VAL A 86 9.13 5.37 -11.51
CA VAL A 86 8.83 5.99 -12.80
C VAL A 86 9.37 7.41 -12.89
N LYS A 87 9.06 8.29 -11.91
CA LYS A 87 9.49 9.70 -11.97
C LYS A 87 10.98 9.93 -11.67
N ALA A 88 11.61 9.02 -10.94
CA ALA A 88 13.02 9.18 -10.57
C ALA A 88 14.00 8.77 -11.69
N HIS A 89 13.56 8.00 -12.68
CA HIS A 89 14.42 7.49 -13.75
C HIS A 89 14.03 8.09 -15.10
N GLU A 90 14.93 8.84 -15.71
CA GLU A 90 14.72 9.38 -17.06
C GLU A 90 14.49 8.26 -18.09
N GLY A 91 13.46 8.41 -18.91
CA GLY A 91 13.09 7.40 -19.93
C GLY A 91 12.33 6.18 -19.41
N MET A 92 12.07 6.07 -18.11
CA MET A 92 11.26 5.01 -17.54
C MET A 92 9.79 5.24 -17.87
N THR A 93 9.16 4.26 -18.53
CA THR A 93 7.72 4.26 -18.74
C THR A 93 7.01 3.44 -17.67
N PHE A 94 5.75 3.76 -17.41
CA PHE A 94 4.95 2.95 -16.49
C PHE A 94 4.85 1.48 -16.93
N ALA A 95 4.86 1.19 -18.25
CA ALA A 95 4.79 -0.17 -18.77
C ALA A 95 6.02 -1.00 -18.37
N ILE A 96 7.23 -0.42 -18.50
CA ILE A 96 8.48 -1.05 -18.07
C ILE A 96 8.49 -1.25 -16.55
N ALA A 97 8.03 -0.25 -15.79
CA ALA A 97 7.94 -0.35 -14.33
C ALA A 97 6.95 -1.45 -13.89
N PHE A 98 5.82 -1.64 -14.60
CA PHE A 98 4.91 -2.76 -14.33
C PHE A 98 5.53 -4.12 -14.64
N SER A 99 6.48 -4.22 -15.57
CA SER A 99 7.26 -5.46 -15.76
C SER A 99 8.03 -5.84 -14.50
N ALA A 100 8.62 -4.87 -13.78
CA ALA A 100 9.27 -5.14 -12.50
C ALA A 100 8.27 -5.58 -11.41
N VAL A 101 7.09 -4.96 -11.35
CA VAL A 101 6.01 -5.37 -10.43
C VAL A 101 5.55 -6.79 -10.72
N PHE A 102 5.35 -7.12 -11.99
CA PHE A 102 4.95 -8.45 -12.43
C PHE A 102 5.98 -9.51 -12.04
N VAL A 103 7.26 -9.27 -12.31
CA VAL A 103 8.34 -10.19 -11.94
C VAL A 103 8.42 -10.38 -10.42
N ALA A 104 8.27 -9.31 -9.64
CA ALA A 104 8.20 -9.40 -8.18
C ALA A 104 7.01 -10.26 -7.71
N GLY A 105 5.84 -10.08 -8.33
CA GLY A 105 4.64 -10.90 -8.07
C GLY A 105 4.87 -12.37 -8.41
N MET A 106 5.49 -12.68 -9.54
CA MET A 106 5.83 -14.05 -9.92
C MET A 106 6.80 -14.70 -8.93
N ILE A 107 7.81 -13.97 -8.47
CA ILE A 107 8.72 -14.45 -7.42
C ILE A 107 7.94 -14.74 -6.14
N LEU A 108 7.02 -13.86 -5.72
CA LEU A 108 6.17 -14.07 -4.55
C LEU A 108 5.29 -15.32 -4.68
N ILE A 109 4.71 -15.56 -5.86
CA ILE A 109 3.94 -16.80 -6.14
C ILE A 109 4.83 -18.02 -5.96
N LEU A 110 5.99 -18.05 -6.61
CA LEU A 110 6.91 -19.20 -6.55
C LEU A 110 7.36 -19.47 -5.12
N LEU A 111 7.71 -18.43 -4.38
CA LEU A 111 8.15 -18.54 -2.98
C LEU A 111 7.01 -18.92 -2.03
N SER A 112 5.76 -18.66 -2.37
CA SER A 112 4.60 -19.06 -1.56
C SER A 112 4.41 -20.59 -1.49
N PHE A 113 4.98 -21.34 -2.43
CA PHE A 113 5.02 -22.81 -2.39
C PHE A 113 6.19 -23.37 -1.57
N THR A 114 7.08 -22.51 -1.06
CA THR A 114 8.27 -22.90 -0.31
C THR A 114 8.22 -22.37 1.12
N SER A 115 9.01 -22.96 2.02
CA SER A 115 9.23 -22.41 3.36
C SER A 115 10.18 -21.20 3.38
N PHE A 116 10.75 -20.84 2.24
CA PHE A 116 11.74 -19.75 2.16
C PHE A 116 11.13 -18.40 2.54
N ARG A 117 9.89 -18.11 2.11
CA ARG A 117 9.17 -16.89 2.47
C ARG A 117 9.05 -16.71 3.99
N THR A 118 8.70 -17.79 4.71
CA THR A 118 8.61 -17.75 6.17
C THR A 118 9.99 -17.55 6.82
N LYS A 119 11.01 -18.25 6.34
CA LYS A 119 12.39 -18.09 6.83
C LYS A 119 12.94 -16.68 6.59
N LEU A 120 12.62 -16.11 5.43
CA LEU A 120 13.02 -14.73 5.11
C LEU A 120 12.37 -13.71 6.07
N MET A 121 11.10 -13.90 6.38
CA MET A 121 10.40 -13.05 7.34
C MET A 121 10.97 -13.14 8.75
N GLU A 122 11.35 -14.35 9.18
CA GLU A 122 11.99 -14.59 10.48
C GLU A 122 13.42 -14.04 10.53
N ALA A 123 14.10 -13.99 9.38
CA ALA A 123 15.49 -13.52 9.28
C ALA A 123 15.63 -12.01 9.48
N ILE A 124 14.61 -11.23 9.13
CA ILE A 124 14.67 -9.77 9.19
C ILE A 124 14.29 -9.28 10.59
N PRO A 125 15.11 -8.41 11.20
CA PRO A 125 14.88 -7.88 12.53
C PRO A 125 13.55 -7.14 12.65
N GLU A 126 12.81 -7.35 13.74
CA GLU A 126 11.51 -6.71 13.98
C GLU A 126 11.60 -5.18 13.96
N ASN A 127 12.64 -4.59 14.57
CA ASN A 127 12.84 -3.16 14.57
C ASN A 127 12.97 -2.59 13.15
N LEU A 128 13.65 -3.32 12.26
CA LEU A 128 13.80 -2.89 10.87
C LEU A 128 12.45 -2.97 10.11
N LYS A 129 11.63 -3.99 10.37
CA LYS A 129 10.28 -4.08 9.81
C LYS A 129 9.41 -2.91 10.24
N HIS A 130 9.42 -2.57 11.53
CA HIS A 130 8.68 -1.43 12.06
C HIS A 130 9.18 -0.10 11.51
N ALA A 131 10.49 0.05 11.35
CA ALA A 131 11.10 1.22 10.75
C ALA A 131 10.70 1.40 9.28
N ILE A 132 10.68 0.32 8.49
CA ILE A 132 10.24 0.33 7.10
C ILE A 132 8.78 0.79 7.02
N THR A 133 7.89 0.21 7.83
CA THR A 133 6.46 0.60 7.85
C THR A 133 6.29 2.08 8.23
N ALA A 134 7.00 2.55 9.24
CA ALA A 134 6.95 3.95 9.66
C ALA A 134 7.53 4.89 8.59
N GLY A 135 8.64 4.52 7.96
CA GLY A 135 9.26 5.29 6.88
C GLY A 135 8.35 5.43 5.66
N ILE A 136 7.68 4.35 5.25
CA ILE A 136 6.66 4.37 4.21
C ILE A 136 5.52 5.31 4.61
N GLY A 137 5.05 5.23 5.86
CA GLY A 137 4.00 6.10 6.37
C GLY A 137 4.37 7.59 6.30
N LEU A 138 5.58 7.94 6.74
CA LEU A 138 6.08 9.31 6.68
C LEU A 138 6.24 9.79 5.23
N PHE A 139 6.70 8.93 4.34
CA PHE A 139 6.81 9.22 2.91
C PHE A 139 5.45 9.51 2.26
N ILE A 140 4.44 8.67 2.52
CA ILE A 140 3.08 8.86 2.02
C ILE A 140 2.48 10.18 2.55
N ALA A 141 2.64 10.47 3.85
CA ALA A 141 2.18 11.71 4.44
C ALA A 141 2.85 12.94 3.78
N PHE A 142 4.15 12.85 3.51
CA PHE A 142 4.89 13.91 2.81
C PHE A 142 4.36 14.13 1.39
N ILE A 143 4.04 13.06 0.65
CA ILE A 143 3.39 13.17 -0.66
C ILE A 143 2.04 13.89 -0.53
N GLY A 144 1.20 13.50 0.44
CA GLY A 144 -0.07 14.16 0.71
C GLY A 144 0.07 15.65 0.99
N LEU A 145 1.06 16.05 1.80
CA LEU A 145 1.36 17.46 2.08
C LEU A 145 1.80 18.24 0.83
N ARG A 146 2.53 17.60 -0.06
CA ARG A 146 2.93 18.20 -1.34
C ARG A 146 1.75 18.35 -2.31
N LEU A 147 0.94 17.30 -2.46
CA LEU A 147 -0.23 17.31 -3.36
C LEU A 147 -1.29 18.33 -2.92
N THR A 148 -1.43 18.56 -1.62
CA THR A 148 -2.35 19.59 -1.08
C THR A 148 -1.81 21.00 -1.26
N GLY A 149 -0.51 21.17 -1.53
CA GLY A 149 0.14 22.48 -1.55
C GLY A 149 0.45 23.06 -0.17
N ILE A 150 0.22 22.30 0.91
CA ILE A 150 0.60 22.71 2.28
C ILE A 150 2.14 22.79 2.39
N VAL A 151 2.83 21.85 1.75
CA VAL A 151 4.29 21.86 1.61
C VAL A 151 4.65 22.07 0.15
N THR A 152 5.55 23.03 -0.10
CA THR A 152 6.01 23.40 -1.45
C THR A 152 7.53 23.42 -1.53
N LYS A 153 8.06 23.50 -2.75
CA LYS A 153 9.51 23.65 -2.97
C LYS A 153 9.99 24.99 -2.40
N ASN A 154 11.09 24.95 -1.68
CA ASN A 154 11.81 26.12 -1.20
C ASN A 154 13.28 26.02 -1.63
N GLU A 155 13.82 27.05 -2.27
CA GLU A 155 15.18 27.01 -2.82
C GLU A 155 16.26 26.98 -1.73
N ALA A 156 15.98 27.55 -0.55
CA ALA A 156 16.94 27.59 0.54
C ALA A 156 16.97 26.28 1.36
N ASN A 157 15.79 25.69 1.62
CA ASN A 157 15.63 24.57 2.55
C ASN A 157 15.00 23.33 1.91
N LEU A 158 14.96 23.24 0.57
CA LEU A 158 14.32 22.22 -0.25
C LEU A 158 12.80 22.18 -0.12
N VAL A 159 12.24 22.32 1.08
CA VAL A 159 10.81 22.34 1.38
C VAL A 159 10.45 23.53 2.27
N GLY A 160 9.27 24.07 2.06
CA GLY A 160 8.72 25.19 2.84
C GLY A 160 7.21 25.13 2.94
N LEU A 161 6.64 26.00 3.75
CA LEU A 161 5.20 26.16 3.88
C LEU A 161 4.66 26.84 2.60
N GLY A 162 3.59 26.28 2.04
CA GLY A 162 2.87 26.84 0.91
C GLY A 162 1.95 27.99 1.29
N ASP A 163 1.22 28.52 0.30
CA ASP A 163 0.21 29.55 0.53
C ASP A 163 -1.06 28.93 1.16
N LEU A 164 -1.18 29.09 2.48
CA LEU A 164 -2.31 28.56 3.25
C LEU A 164 -3.64 29.31 2.97
N HIS A 165 -3.62 30.44 2.26
CA HIS A 165 -4.82 31.20 1.93
C HIS A 165 -5.40 30.81 0.56
N SER A 166 -4.70 30.03 -0.23
CA SER A 166 -5.20 29.57 -1.52
C SER A 166 -6.42 28.65 -1.35
N ALA A 167 -7.40 28.77 -2.24
CA ALA A 167 -8.64 28.00 -2.17
C ALA A 167 -8.44 26.46 -2.15
N PRO A 168 -7.51 25.88 -2.94
CA PRO A 168 -7.22 24.43 -2.84
C PRO A 168 -6.64 24.02 -1.49
N VAL A 169 -5.73 24.81 -0.91
CA VAL A 169 -5.12 24.50 0.40
C VAL A 169 -6.16 24.62 1.52
N LEU A 170 -7.00 25.63 1.50
CA LEU A 170 -8.10 25.77 2.47
C LEU A 170 -9.08 24.61 2.39
N LEU A 171 -9.43 24.15 1.18
CA LEU A 171 -10.26 22.97 0.99
C LEU A 171 -9.59 21.70 1.54
N ALA A 172 -8.29 21.52 1.29
CA ALA A 172 -7.52 20.40 1.81
C ALA A 172 -7.44 20.41 3.35
N LEU A 173 -7.23 21.56 3.95
CA LEU A 173 -7.22 21.73 5.41
C LEU A 173 -8.61 21.43 6.02
N ALA A 174 -9.68 21.89 5.38
CA ALA A 174 -11.05 21.59 5.78
C ALA A 174 -11.31 20.04 5.70
N GLY A 175 -10.92 19.40 4.58
CA GLY A 175 -11.03 17.97 4.39
C GLY A 175 -10.25 17.17 5.43
N LEU A 176 -9.02 17.59 5.72
CA LEU A 176 -8.20 17.00 6.76
C LEU A 176 -8.85 17.13 8.13
N GLY A 177 -9.34 18.34 8.49
CA GLY A 177 -10.03 18.59 9.76
C GLY A 177 -11.30 17.75 9.91
N ILE A 178 -12.15 17.70 8.89
CA ILE A 178 -13.36 16.86 8.87
C ILE A 178 -13.00 15.39 9.11
N THR A 179 -12.01 14.88 8.40
CA THR A 179 -11.63 13.47 8.50
C THR A 179 -11.06 13.15 9.89
N ILE A 180 -10.22 14.02 10.46
CA ILE A 180 -9.68 13.87 11.81
C ILE A 180 -10.82 13.84 12.85
N VAL A 181 -11.81 14.72 12.73
CA VAL A 181 -12.98 14.74 13.64
C VAL A 181 -13.76 13.42 13.52
N LEU A 182 -14.05 12.96 12.31
CA LEU A 182 -14.76 11.69 12.11
C LEU A 182 -13.97 10.50 12.69
N MET A 183 -12.66 10.48 12.54
CA MET A 183 -11.80 9.44 13.13
C MET A 183 -11.80 9.51 14.66
N SER A 184 -11.74 10.70 15.24
CA SER A 184 -11.79 10.91 16.69
C SER A 184 -13.13 10.46 17.30
N LEU A 185 -14.19 10.54 16.51
CA LEU A 185 -15.53 10.02 16.87
C LEU A 185 -15.68 8.52 16.58
N ASN A 186 -14.62 7.84 16.15
CA ASN A 186 -14.62 6.42 15.79
C ASN A 186 -15.65 6.07 14.70
N VAL A 187 -15.89 6.96 13.73
CA VAL A 187 -16.79 6.71 12.62
C VAL A 187 -16.15 5.72 11.66
N ASN A 188 -16.80 4.58 11.45
CA ASN A 188 -16.34 3.61 10.46
C ASN A 188 -16.38 4.20 9.05
N GLY A 189 -15.28 4.08 8.30
CA GLY A 189 -15.14 4.67 6.97
C GLY A 189 -14.85 6.18 6.98
N ALA A 190 -14.34 6.74 8.08
CA ALA A 190 -14.04 8.16 8.25
C ALA A 190 -13.24 8.75 7.06
N LEU A 191 -12.26 8.01 6.50
CA LEU A 191 -11.49 8.45 5.33
C LEU A 191 -12.39 8.66 4.11
N PHE A 192 -13.23 7.68 3.78
CA PHE A 192 -14.14 7.75 2.63
C PHE A 192 -15.23 8.82 2.84
N ILE A 193 -15.84 8.87 4.03
CA ILE A 193 -16.84 9.89 4.38
C ILE A 193 -16.22 11.29 4.36
N GLY A 194 -15.01 11.44 4.87
CA GLY A 194 -14.25 12.70 4.83
C GLY A 194 -14.02 13.18 3.39
N MET A 195 -13.62 12.26 2.50
CA MET A 195 -13.49 12.58 1.07
C MET A 195 -14.82 12.98 0.44
N LEU A 196 -15.92 12.29 0.74
CA LEU A 196 -17.26 12.65 0.24
C LEU A 196 -17.68 14.05 0.71
N LEU A 197 -17.54 14.34 2.00
CA LEU A 197 -17.89 15.65 2.55
C LEU A 197 -17.01 16.76 1.96
N THR A 198 -15.70 16.51 1.81
CA THR A 198 -14.79 17.46 1.14
C THR A 198 -15.19 17.65 -0.32
N GLY A 199 -15.59 16.60 -1.01
CA GLY A 199 -16.11 16.66 -2.39
C GLY A 199 -17.39 17.49 -2.50
N ILE A 200 -18.30 17.37 -1.54
CA ILE A 200 -19.51 18.21 -1.46
C ILE A 200 -19.13 19.70 -1.31
N ILE A 201 -18.18 20.01 -0.41
CA ILE A 201 -17.67 21.40 -0.25
C ILE A 201 -17.03 21.86 -1.54
N ALA A 202 -16.19 21.04 -2.19
CA ALA A 202 -15.55 21.34 -3.46
C ALA A 202 -16.55 21.65 -4.57
N PHE A 203 -17.65 20.91 -4.62
CA PHE A 203 -18.74 21.15 -5.57
C PHE A 203 -19.41 22.52 -5.36
N PHE A 204 -19.79 22.84 -4.13
CA PHE A 204 -20.42 24.14 -3.81
C PHE A 204 -19.47 25.34 -3.94
N THR A 205 -18.16 25.12 -3.77
CA THR A 205 -17.14 26.16 -3.97
C THR A 205 -16.65 26.26 -5.41
N GLY A 206 -17.22 25.49 -6.35
CA GLY A 206 -16.86 25.52 -7.77
C GLY A 206 -15.52 24.87 -8.12
N GLN A 207 -14.88 24.16 -7.18
CA GLN A 207 -13.62 23.45 -7.40
C GLN A 207 -13.82 22.04 -7.97
N LEU A 208 -15.03 21.48 -7.92
CA LEU A 208 -15.40 20.17 -8.47
C LEU A 208 -16.57 20.35 -9.44
N SER A 209 -16.46 19.73 -10.61
CA SER A 209 -17.55 19.67 -11.59
C SER A 209 -17.72 18.25 -12.14
N PHE A 210 -18.96 17.86 -12.46
CA PHE A 210 -19.30 16.55 -13.02
C PHE A 210 -19.65 16.66 -14.52
N SER A 211 -18.66 17.03 -15.33
CA SER A 211 -18.85 17.24 -16.78
C SER A 211 -19.21 15.94 -17.53
N ASN A 212 -18.73 14.80 -17.07
CA ASN A 212 -18.90 13.49 -17.70
C ASN A 212 -19.98 12.62 -17.02
N GLY A 213 -20.83 13.23 -16.19
CA GLY A 213 -21.84 12.50 -15.42
C GLY A 213 -21.29 11.82 -14.17
N VAL A 214 -22.09 10.96 -13.55
CA VAL A 214 -21.77 10.30 -12.28
C VAL A 214 -21.50 8.81 -12.47
N THR A 215 -22.20 8.19 -13.42
CA THR A 215 -22.12 6.74 -13.68
C THR A 215 -21.87 6.47 -15.16
N SER A 216 -21.16 5.37 -15.43
CA SER A 216 -20.98 4.83 -16.78
C SER A 216 -20.97 3.31 -16.73
N MET A 217 -21.11 2.65 -17.88
CA MET A 217 -20.80 1.24 -17.97
C MET A 217 -19.29 1.05 -17.72
N PRO A 218 -18.90 0.06 -16.90
CA PRO A 218 -17.49 -0.20 -16.67
C PRO A 218 -16.77 -0.49 -17.98
N GLY A 219 -15.76 0.31 -18.28
CA GLY A 219 -14.85 0.01 -19.38
C GLY A 219 -13.94 -1.17 -19.04
N LEU A 220 -13.64 -2.02 -20.01
CA LEU A 220 -12.49 -2.92 -19.86
C LEU A 220 -11.23 -2.08 -19.97
N PRO A 221 -10.12 -2.51 -19.30
CA PRO A 221 -8.83 -1.85 -19.49
C PRO A 221 -8.50 -1.77 -20.98
N GLU A 222 -7.87 -0.70 -21.44
CA GLU A 222 -7.47 -0.51 -22.86
C GLU A 222 -6.52 -1.58 -23.39
N GLY A 223 -6.19 -2.57 -22.55
CA GLY A 223 -5.36 -3.73 -22.85
C GLY A 223 -4.67 -4.29 -21.61
N ILE A 224 -3.92 -5.36 -21.85
CA ILE A 224 -3.03 -5.95 -20.84
C ILE A 224 -1.67 -5.30 -21.03
N ILE A 225 -1.20 -4.53 -20.03
CA ILE A 225 0.10 -3.83 -20.07
C ILE A 225 1.23 -4.85 -20.09
N VAL A 226 1.20 -5.83 -19.18
CA VAL A 226 2.18 -6.91 -19.13
C VAL A 226 1.51 -8.21 -19.57
N SER A 227 1.58 -8.49 -20.88
CA SER A 227 0.93 -9.67 -21.47
C SER A 227 1.86 -10.89 -21.58
N ASN A 228 3.18 -10.68 -21.56
CA ASN A 228 4.17 -11.72 -21.78
C ASN A 228 5.23 -11.73 -20.65
N PRO A 229 5.31 -12.82 -19.86
CA PRO A 229 6.31 -12.96 -18.80
C PRO A 229 7.76 -12.87 -19.31
N ILE A 230 8.04 -13.34 -20.51
CA ILE A 230 9.40 -13.31 -21.06
C ILE A 230 9.81 -11.86 -21.35
N THR A 231 8.91 -11.06 -21.93
CA THR A 231 9.16 -9.64 -22.16
C THR A 231 9.38 -8.90 -20.84
N ALA A 232 8.56 -9.20 -19.81
CA ALA A 232 8.71 -8.58 -18.50
C ALA A 232 10.09 -8.89 -17.87
N VAL A 233 10.56 -10.12 -17.95
CA VAL A 233 11.91 -10.48 -17.48
C VAL A 233 12.99 -9.78 -18.31
N SER A 234 12.82 -9.71 -19.64
CA SER A 234 13.74 -8.98 -20.52
C SER A 234 13.83 -7.50 -20.15
N ASP A 235 12.69 -6.84 -19.87
CA ASP A 235 12.66 -5.44 -19.44
C ASP A 235 13.43 -5.24 -18.14
N VAL A 236 13.22 -6.11 -17.14
CA VAL A 236 13.94 -6.05 -15.86
C VAL A 236 15.46 -6.16 -16.08
N ILE A 237 15.90 -7.04 -16.99
CA ILE A 237 17.33 -7.22 -17.31
C ILE A 237 17.89 -6.02 -18.04
N ASN A 238 17.21 -5.58 -19.11
CA ASN A 238 17.68 -4.52 -20.00
C ASN A 238 17.76 -3.14 -19.32
N TYR A 239 16.81 -2.87 -18.39
CA TYR A 239 16.77 -1.62 -17.64
C TYR A 239 17.41 -1.71 -16.24
N GLY A 240 18.01 -2.86 -15.87
CA GLY A 240 18.70 -3.02 -14.60
C GLY A 240 17.80 -2.93 -13.36
N LEU A 241 16.51 -3.30 -13.47
CA LEU A 241 15.48 -3.10 -12.45
C LEU A 241 15.53 -4.12 -11.29
N TYR A 242 16.66 -4.81 -11.09
CA TYR A 242 16.79 -5.84 -10.04
C TYR A 242 16.48 -5.30 -8.63
N GLY A 243 16.98 -4.09 -8.31
CA GLY A 243 16.74 -3.43 -7.05
C GLY A 243 15.28 -3.02 -6.87
N VAL A 244 14.63 -2.60 -7.95
CA VAL A 244 13.20 -2.27 -7.97
C VAL A 244 12.35 -3.51 -7.72
N VAL A 245 12.62 -4.61 -8.42
CA VAL A 245 11.97 -5.92 -8.21
C VAL A 245 12.13 -6.38 -6.77
N PHE A 246 13.34 -6.30 -6.24
CA PHE A 246 13.65 -6.71 -4.86
C PHE A 246 12.93 -5.84 -3.83
N SER A 247 12.85 -4.54 -4.06
CA SER A 247 12.12 -3.62 -3.18
C SER A 247 10.61 -3.89 -3.19
N PHE A 248 9.99 -4.06 -4.37
CA PHE A 248 8.59 -4.48 -4.46
C PHE A 248 8.34 -5.81 -3.75
N PHE A 249 9.23 -6.77 -3.95
CA PHE A 249 9.16 -8.08 -3.30
C PHE A 249 9.20 -7.95 -1.76
N LEU A 250 10.19 -7.22 -1.22
CA LEU A 250 10.34 -7.07 0.23
C LEU A 250 9.19 -6.29 0.86
N VAL A 251 8.81 -5.14 0.27
CA VAL A 251 7.75 -4.30 0.84
C VAL A 251 6.42 -5.06 0.83
N THR A 252 6.07 -5.72 -0.27
CA THR A 252 4.85 -6.55 -0.36
C THR A 252 4.87 -7.68 0.67
N LEU A 253 6.03 -8.33 0.84
CA LEU A 253 6.19 -9.40 1.82
C LEU A 253 5.89 -8.92 3.24
N PHE A 254 6.43 -7.77 3.63
CA PHE A 254 6.30 -7.26 5.00
C PHE A 254 4.93 -6.67 5.26
N ASP A 255 4.43 -5.86 4.34
CA ASP A 255 3.15 -5.18 4.48
C ASP A 255 2.00 -6.20 4.63
N THR A 256 1.92 -7.15 3.70
CA THR A 256 0.91 -8.21 3.77
C THR A 256 1.04 -9.04 5.04
N THR A 257 2.26 -9.42 5.42
CA THR A 257 2.43 -10.31 6.57
C THR A 257 2.09 -9.61 7.88
N GLY A 258 2.57 -8.38 8.05
CA GLY A 258 2.27 -7.57 9.24
C GLY A 258 0.76 -7.38 9.40
N THR A 259 0.09 -7.03 8.32
CA THR A 259 -1.36 -6.82 8.29
C THR A 259 -2.14 -8.12 8.54
N LEU A 260 -1.77 -9.21 7.87
CA LEU A 260 -2.42 -10.51 8.08
C LEU A 260 -2.35 -10.95 9.54
N LEU A 261 -1.17 -10.86 10.16
CA LEU A 261 -0.97 -11.25 11.55
C LEU A 261 -1.72 -10.31 12.50
N GLY A 262 -1.68 -8.99 12.27
CA GLY A 262 -2.37 -8.01 13.10
C GLY A 262 -3.88 -8.21 13.10
N VAL A 263 -4.50 -8.33 11.93
CA VAL A 263 -5.94 -8.56 11.78
C VAL A 263 -6.33 -9.95 12.31
N ALA A 264 -5.50 -10.97 12.08
CA ALA A 264 -5.74 -12.33 12.56
C ALA A 264 -5.68 -12.40 14.09
N GLN A 265 -4.77 -11.69 14.73
CA GLN A 265 -4.67 -11.61 16.18
C GLN A 265 -5.89 -10.90 16.79
N GLN A 266 -6.29 -9.77 16.23
CA GLN A 266 -7.48 -9.04 16.65
C GLN A 266 -8.77 -9.87 16.49
N GLY A 267 -8.88 -10.63 15.39
CA GLY A 267 -10.04 -11.47 15.10
C GLY A 267 -10.07 -12.80 15.87
N GLY A 268 -9.02 -13.13 16.61
CA GLY A 268 -8.90 -14.44 17.28
C GLY A 268 -8.73 -15.61 16.33
N PHE A 269 -8.17 -15.38 15.13
CA PHE A 269 -7.95 -16.43 14.12
C PHE A 269 -6.65 -17.21 14.33
N MET A 270 -5.81 -16.78 15.25
CA MET A 270 -4.55 -17.45 15.57
C MET A 270 -4.80 -18.75 16.31
N LYS A 271 -4.05 -19.80 15.95
CA LYS A 271 -4.01 -21.09 16.66
C LYS A 271 -2.56 -21.43 16.99
N ASP A 272 -2.29 -21.71 18.24
CA ASP A 272 -0.94 -22.03 18.74
C ASP A 272 0.13 -21.03 18.27
N GLY A 273 -0.21 -19.71 18.31
CA GLY A 273 0.65 -18.62 17.86
C GLY A 273 0.84 -18.50 16.35
N LYS A 274 0.14 -19.31 15.54
CA LYS A 274 0.25 -19.30 14.07
C LYS A 274 -1.10 -19.01 13.40
N LEU A 275 -1.05 -18.35 12.25
CA LEU A 275 -2.22 -18.16 11.42
C LEU A 275 -2.47 -19.44 10.59
N PRO A 276 -3.61 -20.14 10.80
CA PRO A 276 -3.96 -21.26 9.95
C PRO A 276 -4.09 -20.83 8.49
N LYS A 277 -3.52 -21.61 7.57
CA LYS A 277 -3.54 -21.33 6.12
C LYS A 277 -2.79 -20.05 5.72
N ALA A 278 -1.84 -19.55 6.51
CA ALA A 278 -1.05 -18.37 6.19
C ALA A 278 -0.46 -18.44 4.77
N GLY A 279 0.09 -19.58 4.34
CA GLY A 279 0.62 -19.74 2.98
C GLY A 279 -0.43 -19.50 1.88
N ARG A 280 -1.69 -19.90 2.10
CA ARG A 280 -2.77 -19.64 1.13
C ARG A 280 -3.20 -18.16 1.13
N ALA A 281 -3.16 -17.52 2.28
CA ALA A 281 -3.42 -16.07 2.38
C ALA A 281 -2.35 -15.26 1.62
N LEU A 282 -1.09 -15.62 1.83
CA LEU A 282 0.05 -15.03 1.13
C LEU A 282 0.02 -15.32 -0.39
N LEU A 283 -0.47 -16.49 -0.79
CA LEU A 283 -0.67 -16.84 -2.19
C LEU A 283 -1.76 -15.99 -2.84
N SER A 284 -2.89 -15.73 -2.14
CA SER A 284 -3.96 -14.87 -2.62
C SER A 284 -3.48 -13.45 -2.91
N ASP A 285 -2.64 -12.92 -2.04
CA ASP A 285 -1.97 -11.65 -2.19
C ASP A 285 -1.04 -11.61 -3.42
N SER A 286 -0.19 -12.63 -3.55
CA SER A 286 0.75 -12.74 -4.67
C SER A 286 0.05 -12.85 -6.03
N PHE A 287 -1.06 -13.58 -6.12
CA PHE A 287 -1.89 -13.64 -7.32
C PHE A 287 -2.52 -12.30 -7.64
N SER A 288 -3.05 -11.61 -6.63
CA SER A 288 -3.61 -10.26 -6.82
C SER A 288 -2.55 -9.27 -7.33
N ALA A 289 -1.35 -9.31 -6.75
CA ALA A 289 -0.23 -8.46 -7.18
C ALA A 289 0.17 -8.73 -8.64
N THR A 290 0.26 -9.99 -9.02
CA THR A 290 0.63 -10.38 -10.40
C THR A 290 -0.46 -9.99 -11.39
N ILE A 291 -1.71 -10.31 -11.11
CA ILE A 291 -2.84 -9.95 -11.99
C ILE A 291 -3.01 -8.44 -12.06
N GLY A 292 -2.90 -7.74 -10.91
CA GLY A 292 -2.98 -6.28 -10.87
C GLY A 292 -1.95 -5.60 -11.76
N SER A 293 -0.70 -6.08 -11.75
CA SER A 293 0.37 -5.54 -12.60
C SER A 293 0.13 -5.76 -14.09
N MET A 294 -0.50 -6.87 -14.46
CA MET A 294 -0.87 -7.13 -15.86
C MET A 294 -1.85 -6.07 -16.38
N PHE A 295 -2.77 -5.62 -15.54
CA PHE A 295 -3.79 -4.63 -15.91
C PHE A 295 -3.39 -3.18 -15.60
N GLY A 296 -2.32 -2.92 -14.90
CA GLY A 296 -1.79 -1.58 -14.67
C GLY A 296 -2.03 -1.03 -13.27
N THR A 297 -1.91 -1.89 -12.25
CA THR A 297 -1.83 -1.44 -10.85
C THR A 297 -0.65 -2.08 -10.13
N THR A 298 -0.26 -1.48 -9.03
CA THR A 298 0.86 -1.89 -8.19
C THR A 298 0.52 -3.13 -7.35
N PRO A 299 1.51 -3.75 -6.69
CA PRO A 299 1.24 -4.94 -5.91
C PRO A 299 0.16 -4.70 -4.87
N SER A 300 -0.77 -5.64 -4.80
CA SER A 300 -1.82 -5.65 -3.79
C SER A 300 -1.28 -6.22 -2.48
N THR A 301 -1.87 -5.78 -1.37
CA THR A 301 -1.55 -6.25 -0.02
C THR A 301 -2.83 -6.45 0.80
N ALA A 302 -2.74 -7.21 1.87
CA ALA A 302 -3.83 -7.31 2.83
C ALA A 302 -4.06 -5.95 3.50
N TYR A 303 -5.32 -5.57 3.72
CA TYR A 303 -5.70 -4.26 4.25
C TYR A 303 -6.01 -4.33 5.74
N ILE A 304 -5.34 -3.46 6.52
CA ILE A 304 -5.54 -3.35 7.97
C ILE A 304 -6.95 -2.87 8.31
N GLU A 305 -7.59 -2.14 7.42
CA GLU A 305 -8.98 -1.70 7.51
C GLU A 305 -9.97 -2.86 7.64
N SER A 306 -9.58 -4.07 7.23
CA SER A 306 -10.35 -5.29 7.49
C SER A 306 -10.63 -5.51 8.98
N SER A 307 -9.80 -4.95 9.85
CA SER A 307 -9.99 -4.98 11.30
C SER A 307 -11.32 -4.36 11.74
N ALA A 308 -11.82 -3.35 11.02
CA ALA A 308 -13.12 -2.74 11.30
C ALA A 308 -14.28 -3.72 11.05
N GLY A 309 -14.24 -4.48 9.95
CA GLY A 309 -15.22 -5.53 9.68
C GLY A 309 -15.11 -6.70 10.66
N VAL A 310 -13.90 -7.07 11.04
CA VAL A 310 -13.66 -8.09 12.07
C VAL A 310 -14.23 -7.65 13.42
N ALA A 311 -14.02 -6.38 13.80
CA ALA A 311 -14.61 -5.79 15.01
C ALA A 311 -16.15 -5.78 14.96
N ALA A 312 -16.73 -5.57 13.77
CA ALA A 312 -18.18 -5.63 13.55
C ALA A 312 -18.77 -7.06 13.52
N GLY A 313 -17.94 -8.08 13.70
CA GLY A 313 -18.37 -9.48 13.81
C GLY A 313 -18.08 -10.34 12.56
N GLY A 314 -17.36 -9.84 11.56
CA GLY A 314 -16.88 -10.62 10.41
C GLY A 314 -15.94 -11.72 10.86
N ARG A 315 -16.19 -12.96 10.41
CA ARG A 315 -15.44 -14.16 10.84
C ARG A 315 -15.08 -15.07 9.70
N THR A 316 -15.65 -14.85 8.54
CA THR A 316 -15.52 -15.77 7.40
C THR A 316 -15.25 -15.05 6.09
N GLY A 317 -14.92 -15.82 5.05
CA GLY A 317 -14.77 -15.32 3.69
C GLY A 317 -16.05 -14.70 3.09
N LEU A 318 -17.21 -14.84 3.73
CA LEU A 318 -18.43 -14.19 3.24
C LEU A 318 -18.33 -12.66 3.40
N THR A 319 -17.67 -12.18 4.45
CA THR A 319 -17.32 -10.76 4.62
C THR A 319 -16.53 -10.26 3.40
N THR A 320 -15.48 -10.97 3.00
CA THR A 320 -14.63 -10.57 1.85
C THR A 320 -15.34 -10.73 0.51
N VAL A 321 -16.23 -11.72 0.34
CA VAL A 321 -17.10 -11.78 -0.85
C VAL A 321 -17.96 -10.52 -0.97
N THR A 322 -18.55 -10.05 0.14
CA THR A 322 -19.32 -8.82 0.16
C THR A 322 -18.46 -7.62 -0.26
N VAL A 323 -17.24 -7.51 0.24
CA VAL A 323 -16.28 -6.46 -0.17
C VAL A 323 -16.00 -6.53 -1.67
N ALA A 324 -15.72 -7.72 -2.21
CA ALA A 324 -15.44 -7.89 -3.63
C ALA A 324 -16.62 -7.48 -4.52
N VAL A 325 -17.86 -7.81 -4.12
CA VAL A 325 -19.07 -7.40 -4.83
C VAL A 325 -19.21 -5.88 -4.80
N LEU A 326 -18.96 -5.23 -3.68
CA LEU A 326 -19.04 -3.76 -3.57
C LEU A 326 -17.95 -3.07 -4.41
N PHE A 327 -16.74 -3.62 -4.49
CA PHE A 327 -15.71 -3.12 -5.41
C PHE A 327 -16.15 -3.28 -6.88
N ALA A 328 -16.74 -4.41 -7.25
CA ALA A 328 -17.26 -4.62 -8.60
C ALA A 328 -18.41 -3.63 -8.94
N LEU A 329 -19.28 -3.33 -7.97
CA LEU A 329 -20.33 -2.32 -8.13
C LEU A 329 -19.74 -0.91 -8.25
N ALA A 330 -18.62 -0.62 -7.55
CA ALA A 330 -17.95 0.67 -7.65
C ALA A 330 -17.39 0.95 -9.06
N ALA A 331 -17.19 -0.07 -9.89
CA ALA A 331 -16.78 0.09 -11.29
C ALA A 331 -17.73 0.94 -12.14
N PHE A 332 -19.02 1.00 -11.78
CA PHE A 332 -20.01 1.82 -12.47
C PHE A 332 -19.86 3.32 -12.18
N PHE A 333 -19.07 3.72 -11.19
CA PHE A 333 -18.87 5.11 -10.77
C PHE A 333 -17.58 5.74 -11.29
N GLY A 334 -17.03 5.22 -12.39
CA GLY A 334 -15.80 5.73 -13.01
C GLY A 334 -15.80 7.26 -13.22
N PRO A 335 -16.84 7.87 -13.85
CA PRO A 335 -16.87 9.32 -14.05
C PRO A 335 -16.88 10.12 -12.76
N LEU A 336 -17.58 9.67 -11.72
CA LEU A 336 -17.57 10.28 -10.39
C LEU A 336 -16.15 10.25 -9.78
N VAL A 337 -15.52 9.07 -9.81
CA VAL A 337 -14.18 8.89 -9.27
C VAL A 337 -13.16 9.72 -10.06
N SER A 338 -13.28 9.79 -11.38
CA SER A 338 -12.44 10.63 -12.24
C SER A 338 -12.55 12.11 -11.88
N ALA A 339 -13.77 12.62 -11.69
CA ALA A 339 -13.98 14.01 -11.29
C ALA A 339 -13.34 14.31 -9.93
N VAL A 340 -13.55 13.45 -8.93
CA VAL A 340 -12.98 13.59 -7.58
C VAL A 340 -11.45 13.48 -7.62
N SER A 341 -10.90 12.58 -8.43
CA SER A 341 -9.46 12.39 -8.60
C SER A 341 -8.74 13.61 -9.17
N GLY A 342 -9.43 14.41 -9.95
CA GLY A 342 -8.92 15.67 -10.51
C GLY A 342 -8.71 16.79 -9.46
N VAL A 343 -9.22 16.62 -8.23
CA VAL A 343 -9.12 17.61 -7.16
C VAL A 343 -8.28 17.06 -6.00
N SER A 344 -6.97 17.31 -6.03
CA SER A 344 -6.02 16.80 -5.02
C SER A 344 -6.42 17.15 -3.58
N ALA A 345 -7.07 18.30 -3.37
CA ALA A 345 -7.57 18.73 -2.07
C ALA A 345 -8.59 17.77 -1.45
N ILE A 346 -9.28 16.95 -2.24
CA ILE A 346 -10.23 15.93 -1.76
C ILE A 346 -9.49 14.64 -1.36
N THR A 347 -8.50 14.24 -2.15
CA THR A 347 -7.87 12.92 -2.04
C THR A 347 -6.64 12.90 -1.15
N ALA A 348 -5.80 13.92 -1.22
CA ALA A 348 -4.52 13.96 -0.54
C ALA A 348 -4.60 14.02 1.00
N PRO A 349 -5.65 14.60 1.65
CA PRO A 349 -5.82 14.48 3.10
C PRO A 349 -5.83 13.02 3.59
N SER A 350 -6.38 12.09 2.82
CA SER A 350 -6.37 10.67 3.17
C SER A 350 -4.94 10.09 3.21
N LEU A 351 -4.04 10.54 2.33
CA LEU A 351 -2.63 10.13 2.35
C LEU A 351 -1.92 10.58 3.63
N ILE A 352 -2.19 11.82 4.07
CA ILE A 352 -1.60 12.36 5.31
C ILE A 352 -2.05 11.51 6.50
N ILE A 353 -3.33 11.16 6.55
CA ILE A 353 -3.91 10.39 7.65
C ILE A 353 -3.40 8.95 7.64
N VAL A 354 -3.43 8.27 6.47
CA VAL A 354 -2.91 6.91 6.34
C VAL A 354 -1.43 6.85 6.72
N GLY A 355 -0.63 7.81 6.25
CA GLY A 355 0.77 7.94 6.65
C GLY A 355 0.93 8.09 8.17
N SER A 356 0.09 8.91 8.80
CA SER A 356 0.06 9.07 10.26
C SER A 356 -0.27 7.76 11.01
N LEU A 357 -1.22 6.98 10.50
CA LEU A 357 -1.57 5.68 11.10
C LEU A 357 -0.39 4.69 11.02
N MET A 358 0.31 4.66 9.89
CA MET A 358 1.50 3.81 9.71
C MET A 358 2.66 4.21 10.64
N MET A 359 2.79 5.50 10.96
CA MET A 359 3.75 6.00 11.96
C MET A 359 3.55 5.40 13.36
N GLY A 360 2.38 4.85 13.64
CA GLY A 360 2.14 4.10 14.89
C GLY A 360 3.11 2.94 15.12
N SER A 361 3.78 2.42 14.08
CA SER A 361 4.80 1.37 14.16
C SER A 361 6.07 1.83 14.91
N VAL A 362 6.33 3.14 14.99
CA VAL A 362 7.49 3.71 15.71
C VAL A 362 7.53 3.29 17.18
N ARG A 363 6.38 3.10 17.82
CA ARG A 363 6.27 2.69 19.23
C ARG A 363 6.83 1.29 19.52
N HIS A 364 7.01 0.47 18.50
CA HIS A 364 7.52 -0.90 18.61
C HIS A 364 9.02 -1.00 18.34
N ILE A 365 9.67 0.11 18.03
CA ILE A 365 11.11 0.19 17.81
C ILE A 365 11.79 0.39 19.16
N ASP A 366 12.86 -0.39 19.41
CA ASP A 366 13.70 -0.21 20.58
C ASP A 366 14.64 0.99 20.40
N TRP A 367 14.20 2.15 20.90
CA TRP A 367 14.95 3.40 20.82
C TRP A 367 16.07 3.52 21.87
N ASP A 368 16.03 2.69 22.91
CA ASP A 368 17.05 2.73 23.98
C ASP A 368 18.35 2.05 23.57
N ALA A 369 18.25 1.08 22.66
CA ALA A 369 19.41 0.39 22.09
C ALA A 369 19.90 1.11 20.82
N PHE A 370 20.99 1.84 20.87
CA PHE A 370 21.52 2.62 19.74
C PHE A 370 21.78 1.79 18.47
N ASP A 371 22.17 0.52 18.60
CA ASP A 371 22.36 -0.42 17.50
C ASP A 371 21.05 -0.85 16.82
N GLU A 372 19.91 -0.61 17.45
CA GLU A 372 18.56 -0.78 16.88
C GLU A 372 17.99 0.57 16.41
N ALA A 373 18.14 1.61 17.23
CA ALA A 373 17.57 2.93 17.00
C ALA A 373 18.15 3.65 15.79
N PHE A 374 19.48 3.61 15.61
CA PHE A 374 20.13 4.36 14.53
C PHE A 374 19.78 3.83 13.12
N PRO A 375 19.80 2.51 12.85
CA PRO A 375 19.29 1.99 11.58
C PRO A 375 17.83 2.33 11.33
N ALA A 376 16.97 2.23 12.35
CA ALA A 376 15.57 2.59 12.26
C ALA A 376 15.37 4.08 11.92
N PHE A 377 16.11 4.95 12.58
CA PHE A 377 16.11 6.39 12.28
C PHE A 377 16.51 6.67 10.84
N LEU A 378 17.57 6.04 10.34
CA LEU A 378 18.01 6.21 8.93
C LEU A 378 16.93 5.79 7.95
N VAL A 379 16.26 4.65 8.17
CA VAL A 379 15.17 4.18 7.32
C VAL A 379 14.03 5.20 7.28
N ILE A 380 13.56 5.63 8.45
CA ILE A 380 12.40 6.54 8.56
C ILE A 380 12.70 7.89 7.93
N LEU A 381 13.88 8.43 8.18
CA LEU A 381 14.27 9.75 7.70
C LEU A 381 14.55 9.78 6.20
N SER A 382 15.26 8.76 5.70
CA SER A 382 15.74 8.78 4.31
C SER A 382 14.62 8.61 3.29
N MET A 383 13.56 7.85 3.59
CA MET A 383 12.47 7.61 2.63
C MET A 383 11.82 8.90 2.13
N PRO A 384 11.31 9.81 2.97
CA PRO A 384 10.74 11.06 2.49
C PRO A 384 11.78 12.03 1.91
N LEU A 385 13.02 12.07 2.47
CA LEU A 385 14.05 13.02 2.01
C LEU A 385 14.60 12.65 0.64
N THR A 386 14.74 11.35 0.34
CA THR A 386 15.21 10.87 -0.97
C THR A 386 14.06 10.60 -1.94
N SER A 387 12.82 10.72 -1.48
CA SER A 387 11.61 10.28 -2.21
C SER A 387 11.72 8.82 -2.70
N SER A 388 12.42 7.98 -1.93
CA SER A 388 12.70 6.58 -2.31
C SER A 388 12.59 5.63 -1.14
N ILE A 389 11.61 4.73 -1.20
CA ILE A 389 11.46 3.63 -0.26
C ILE A 389 12.64 2.67 -0.35
N ALA A 390 13.11 2.39 -1.58
CA ALA A 390 14.25 1.50 -1.81
C ALA A 390 15.52 1.99 -1.12
N THR A 391 15.80 3.30 -1.20
CA THR A 391 16.95 3.91 -0.52
C THR A 391 16.85 3.76 1.00
N GLY A 392 15.65 3.98 1.56
CA GLY A 392 15.44 3.78 2.98
C GLY A 392 15.68 2.35 3.43
N ILE A 393 15.12 1.38 2.70
CA ILE A 393 15.34 -0.05 2.96
C ILE A 393 16.83 -0.39 2.86
N ALA A 394 17.49 0.07 1.80
CA ALA A 394 18.91 -0.17 1.58
C ALA A 394 19.78 0.35 2.75
N LEU A 395 19.57 1.59 3.18
CA LEU A 395 20.28 2.17 4.30
C LEU A 395 20.04 1.41 5.61
N GLY A 396 18.82 0.91 5.83
CA GLY A 396 18.51 0.06 6.98
C GLY A 396 19.28 -1.25 6.96
N PHE A 397 19.25 -1.97 5.82
CA PHE A 397 19.94 -3.25 5.66
C PHE A 397 21.48 -3.13 5.67
N ILE A 398 22.01 -1.97 5.30
CA ILE A 398 23.47 -1.68 5.38
C ILE A 398 23.86 -1.32 6.81
N SER A 399 23.15 -0.38 7.43
CA SER A 399 23.53 0.15 8.75
C SER A 399 23.28 -0.83 9.89
N TYR A 400 22.20 -1.63 9.82
CA TYR A 400 21.85 -2.58 10.88
C TYR A 400 22.97 -3.58 11.16
N PRO A 401 23.44 -4.38 10.19
CA PRO A 401 24.55 -5.31 10.44
C PRO A 401 25.86 -4.62 10.82
N LEU A 402 26.15 -3.44 10.27
CA LEU A 402 27.34 -2.65 10.65
C LEU A 402 27.30 -2.28 12.14
N MET A 403 26.16 -1.79 12.65
CA MET A 403 26.01 -1.45 14.06
C MET A 403 26.14 -2.67 14.98
N LYS A 404 25.58 -3.83 14.56
CA LYS A 404 25.70 -5.08 15.32
C LYS A 404 27.14 -5.60 15.35
N VAL A 405 27.87 -5.49 14.24
CA VAL A 405 29.29 -5.84 14.19
C VAL A 405 30.12 -4.93 15.10
N ALA A 406 29.89 -3.61 15.03
CA ALA A 406 30.57 -2.62 15.87
C ALA A 406 30.36 -2.87 17.38
N LYS A 407 29.18 -3.38 17.77
CA LYS A 407 28.89 -3.80 19.16
C LYS A 407 29.34 -5.22 19.52
N GLY A 408 30.02 -5.93 18.64
CA GLY A 408 30.42 -7.33 18.86
C GLY A 408 29.27 -8.33 18.83
N LYS A 409 28.06 -7.91 18.41
CA LYS A 409 26.85 -8.74 18.35
C LYS A 409 26.62 -9.37 16.96
N PHE A 410 27.68 -9.62 16.21
CA PHE A 410 27.59 -10.10 14.82
C PHE A 410 26.85 -11.45 14.69
N ARG A 411 26.88 -12.30 15.73
CA ARG A 411 26.16 -13.59 15.74
C ARG A 411 24.64 -13.47 15.95
N SER A 412 24.16 -12.33 16.42
CA SER A 412 22.71 -12.10 16.61
C SER A 412 21.96 -11.75 15.32
N VAL A 413 22.70 -11.49 14.23
CA VAL A 413 22.14 -11.11 12.94
C VAL A 413 22.10 -12.33 12.03
N HIS A 414 20.93 -12.59 11.42
CA HIS A 414 20.78 -13.68 10.47
C HIS A 414 21.67 -13.46 9.24
N PRO A 415 22.37 -14.49 8.69
CA PRO A 415 23.26 -14.34 7.54
C PRO A 415 22.66 -13.67 6.33
N LEU A 416 21.35 -13.87 6.06
CA LEU A 416 20.64 -13.22 4.96
C LEU A 416 20.65 -11.69 5.07
N VAL A 417 20.64 -11.12 6.26
CA VAL A 417 20.68 -9.66 6.46
C VAL A 417 22.02 -9.09 6.01
N TYR A 418 23.13 -9.81 6.26
CA TYR A 418 24.44 -9.44 5.73
C TYR A 418 24.50 -9.50 4.21
N VAL A 419 23.94 -10.57 3.62
CA VAL A 419 23.88 -10.72 2.15
C VAL A 419 23.11 -9.56 1.54
N PHE A 420 21.94 -9.23 2.09
CA PHE A 420 21.14 -8.09 1.61
C PHE A 420 21.85 -6.75 1.83
N GLY A 421 22.53 -6.57 2.97
CA GLY A 421 23.33 -5.37 3.22
C GLY A 421 24.42 -5.16 2.17
N ILE A 422 25.13 -6.23 1.78
CA ILE A 422 26.15 -6.18 0.72
C ILE A 422 25.51 -5.89 -0.65
N LEU A 423 24.40 -6.56 -0.99
CA LEU A 423 23.69 -6.35 -2.27
C LEU A 423 23.17 -4.92 -2.39
N PHE A 424 22.58 -4.37 -1.33
CA PHE A 424 22.13 -2.98 -1.32
C PHE A 424 23.28 -1.98 -1.34
N ALA A 425 24.40 -2.27 -0.65
CA ALA A 425 25.59 -1.43 -0.72
C ALA A 425 26.15 -1.41 -2.16
N TYR A 426 26.21 -2.57 -2.82
CA TYR A 426 26.59 -2.66 -4.22
C TYR A 426 25.64 -1.85 -5.11
N GLN A 427 24.32 -1.99 -4.90
CA GLN A 427 23.31 -1.24 -5.66
C GLN A 427 23.51 0.27 -5.52
N LEU A 428 23.62 0.79 -4.28
CA LEU A 428 23.76 2.22 -4.04
C LEU A 428 25.07 2.82 -4.56
N VAL A 429 26.15 2.03 -4.69
CA VAL A 429 27.47 2.53 -5.10
C VAL A 429 27.69 2.39 -6.61
N PHE A 430 27.24 1.29 -7.21
CA PHE A 430 27.65 0.90 -8.55
C PHE A 430 26.54 0.93 -9.60
N LEU A 431 25.25 0.97 -9.19
CA LEU A 431 24.14 1.05 -10.14
C LEU A 431 23.64 2.50 -10.24
N PRO A 432 23.27 2.97 -11.44
CA PRO A 432 22.70 4.31 -11.61
C PRO A 432 21.38 4.43 -10.82
N HIS A 433 21.16 5.60 -10.24
CA HIS A 433 19.98 5.96 -9.46
C HIS A 433 19.03 6.81 -10.29
#